data_c4d349d90e043d24d40ed45992c0ec71
#
_entry.id   c4d349d90e043d24d40ed45992c0ec71
#
_cell.length_a   1.000
_cell.length_b   1.000
_cell.length_c   1.000
_cell.angle_alpha   90.00
_cell.angle_beta   90.00
_cell.angle_gamma   90.00
#
_symmetry.space_group_name_H-M   'P 1'
#
loop_
_entity.id
_entity.type
_entity.pdbx_description
1 polymer ?
#
loop_
_entity_poly.entity_id
_entity_poly.type
_entity_poly.pdbx_seq_one_letter_code
_entity_poly.pdbx_strand_id
1 'polypeptide(L)'
;MKSVVLFDFFGVIGYELSPVWFRRYFDDAVADAEKHRLVDPGDRGVITEEEMFKNISAETGVAPEDIRREWMELVTINEKTVNFIKKVKKSYPVYLLSNALSDFLREILEKNNLYGLFDEVYISSEIHLAKPDPEFFEECLKRIGVEAGETVMIDDNVKNLAGARSVGIDTIHFTDNESFQREFKKYYGI
;
A
#
# COMPACT_ATOMS: atom_id res chain seq x y z
N MET A 1 -12.19 21.71 5.22
CA MET A 1 -11.57 21.12 6.45
C MET A 1 -11.29 19.67 6.13
N LYS A 2 -10.15 19.11 6.55
CA LYS A 2 -9.85 17.71 6.31
C LYS A 2 -10.76 16.81 7.13
N SER A 3 -11.38 15.84 6.49
CA SER A 3 -12.40 14.98 7.10
C SER A 3 -12.13 13.49 6.95
N VAL A 4 -11.23 13.09 6.01
CA VAL A 4 -10.93 11.70 5.66
C VAL A 4 -9.43 11.48 5.56
N VAL A 5 -8.96 10.32 6.03
CA VAL A 5 -7.54 9.92 5.98
C VAL A 5 -7.38 8.66 5.13
N LEU A 6 -6.43 8.72 4.19
CA LEU A 6 -6.08 7.63 3.30
C LEU A 6 -4.66 7.15 3.64
N PHE A 7 -4.48 5.86 3.86
CA PHE A 7 -3.18 5.25 4.14
C PHE A 7 -2.78 4.28 3.05
N ASP A 8 -1.49 4.26 2.71
CA ASP A 8 -0.88 3.12 2.05
C ASP A 8 -0.59 2.00 3.06
N PHE A 9 -0.37 0.78 2.53
CA PHE A 9 0.00 -0.36 3.35
C PHE A 9 1.51 -0.58 3.40
N PHE A 10 2.13 -0.97 2.27
CA PHE A 10 3.55 -1.27 2.23
C PHE A 10 4.39 -0.01 2.31
N GLY A 11 5.45 -0.05 3.15
CA GLY A 11 6.26 1.14 3.47
C GLY A 11 5.68 2.04 4.56
N VAL A 12 4.39 1.86 4.94
CA VAL A 12 3.70 2.70 5.95
C VAL A 12 3.20 1.88 7.14
N ILE A 13 2.30 0.92 6.89
CA ILE A 13 1.70 0.04 7.91
C ILE A 13 2.45 -1.29 7.99
N GLY A 14 2.77 -1.87 6.86
CA GLY A 14 3.69 -3.00 6.72
C GLY A 14 5.00 -2.54 6.11
N TYR A 15 6.11 -3.13 6.53
CA TYR A 15 7.38 -2.83 5.86
C TYR A 15 7.41 -3.44 4.45
N GLU A 16 8.20 -2.83 3.56
CA GLU A 16 8.44 -3.33 2.22
C GLU A 16 9.12 -4.71 2.27
N LEU A 17 8.51 -5.71 1.63
CA LEU A 17 9.01 -7.08 1.63
C LEU A 17 9.61 -7.49 0.27
N SER A 18 8.99 -7.13 -0.82
CA SER A 18 9.40 -7.58 -2.15
C SER A 18 10.79 -7.09 -2.56
N PRO A 19 11.22 -5.83 -2.32
CA PRO A 19 12.59 -5.42 -2.59
C PRO A 19 13.61 -6.23 -1.80
N VAL A 20 13.30 -6.58 -0.54
CA VAL A 20 14.17 -7.40 0.32
C VAL A 20 14.31 -8.82 -0.24
N TRP A 21 13.19 -9.39 -0.71
CA TRP A 21 13.19 -10.73 -1.27
C TRP A 21 13.93 -10.78 -2.62
N PHE A 22 13.65 -9.86 -3.54
CA PHE A 22 14.25 -9.83 -4.87
C PHE A 22 15.79 -9.70 -4.84
N ARG A 23 16.37 -8.94 -3.90
CA ARG A 23 17.82 -8.83 -3.70
C ARG A 23 18.51 -10.11 -3.25
N ARG A 24 17.78 -11.16 -2.93
CA ARG A 24 18.36 -12.50 -2.68
C ARG A 24 18.63 -13.27 -3.96
N TYR A 25 17.95 -12.94 -5.05
CA TYR A 25 17.95 -13.69 -6.30
C TYR A 25 18.46 -12.88 -7.50
N PHE A 26 18.49 -11.57 -7.40
CA PHE A 26 18.95 -10.65 -8.45
C PHE A 26 20.02 -9.71 -7.92
N ASP A 27 20.97 -9.34 -8.80
CA ASP A 27 21.95 -8.32 -8.48
C ASP A 27 21.29 -6.99 -8.13
N ASP A 28 21.81 -6.25 -7.16
CA ASP A 28 21.26 -4.96 -6.70
C ASP A 28 20.98 -3.97 -7.84
N ALA A 29 21.79 -4.00 -8.90
CA ALA A 29 21.62 -3.12 -10.07
C ALA A 29 20.33 -3.37 -10.86
N VAL A 30 19.74 -4.57 -10.78
CA VAL A 30 18.56 -4.97 -11.58
C VAL A 30 17.38 -5.40 -10.72
N ALA A 31 17.57 -5.66 -9.43
CA ALA A 31 16.55 -6.20 -8.53
C ALA A 31 15.26 -5.39 -8.52
N ASP A 32 15.35 -4.05 -8.48
CA ASP A 32 14.17 -3.18 -8.49
C ASP A 32 13.45 -3.20 -9.83
N ALA A 33 14.17 -3.27 -10.95
CA ALA A 33 13.57 -3.38 -12.28
C ALA A 33 12.87 -4.74 -12.47
N GLU A 34 13.49 -5.84 -12.02
CA GLU A 34 12.91 -7.18 -12.05
C GLU A 34 11.67 -7.29 -11.14
N LYS A 35 11.74 -6.71 -9.94
CA LYS A 35 10.57 -6.59 -9.07
C LYS A 35 9.41 -5.92 -9.82
N HIS A 36 9.63 -4.75 -10.40
CA HIS A 36 8.57 -4.04 -11.12
C HIS A 36 8.05 -4.85 -12.31
N ARG A 37 8.94 -5.45 -13.10
CA ARG A 37 8.55 -6.27 -14.26
C ARG A 37 7.65 -7.44 -13.87
N LEU A 38 7.94 -8.10 -12.75
CA LEU A 38 7.28 -9.34 -12.32
C LEU A 38 6.08 -9.11 -11.41
N VAL A 39 6.08 -8.05 -10.60
CA VAL A 39 5.05 -7.80 -9.56
C VAL A 39 3.97 -6.84 -10.04
N ASP A 40 4.33 -5.74 -10.71
CA ASP A 40 3.36 -4.70 -11.11
C ASP A 40 2.15 -5.23 -11.90
N PRO A 41 2.29 -6.23 -12.82
CA PRO A 41 1.12 -6.82 -13.50
C PRO A 41 0.13 -7.50 -12.55
N GLY A 42 0.61 -8.13 -11.48
CA GLY A 42 -0.21 -8.73 -10.43
C GLY A 42 -0.90 -7.66 -9.58
N ASP A 43 -0.14 -6.65 -9.13
CA ASP A 43 -0.68 -5.54 -8.38
C ASP A 43 -1.76 -4.76 -9.15
N ARG A 44 -1.68 -4.72 -10.47
CA ARG A 44 -2.70 -4.12 -11.33
C ARG A 44 -3.87 -5.05 -11.67
N GLY A 45 -3.82 -6.30 -11.22
CA GLY A 45 -4.84 -7.31 -11.56
C GLY A 45 -4.85 -7.71 -13.05
N VAL A 46 -3.76 -7.47 -13.79
CA VAL A 46 -3.60 -7.89 -15.19
C VAL A 46 -3.35 -9.40 -15.27
N ILE A 47 -2.66 -9.92 -14.28
CA ILE A 47 -2.42 -11.36 -14.07
C ILE A 47 -2.85 -11.74 -12.65
N THR A 48 -3.16 -13.01 -12.46
CA THR A 48 -3.52 -13.55 -11.14
C THR A 48 -2.30 -13.67 -10.21
N GLU A 49 -2.52 -13.82 -8.91
CA GLU A 49 -1.48 -14.12 -7.92
C GLU A 49 -0.69 -15.38 -8.32
N GLU A 50 -1.40 -16.44 -8.76
CA GLU A 50 -0.78 -17.70 -9.19
C GLU A 50 0.15 -17.49 -10.40
N GLU A 51 -0.31 -16.73 -11.40
CA GLU A 51 0.50 -16.43 -12.59
C GLU A 51 1.72 -15.59 -12.23
N MET A 52 1.57 -14.60 -11.34
CA MET A 52 2.68 -13.78 -10.87
C MET A 52 3.75 -14.64 -10.20
N PHE A 53 3.38 -15.50 -9.24
CA PHE A 53 4.35 -16.36 -8.57
C PHE A 53 4.97 -17.39 -9.51
N LYS A 54 4.24 -17.89 -10.51
CA LYS A 54 4.83 -18.74 -11.58
C LYS A 54 5.86 -17.98 -12.41
N ASN A 55 5.59 -16.71 -12.75
CA ASN A 55 6.55 -15.90 -13.49
C ASN A 55 7.83 -15.64 -12.68
N ILE A 56 7.69 -15.32 -11.39
CA ILE A 56 8.84 -15.15 -10.48
C ILE A 56 9.61 -16.48 -10.35
N SER A 57 8.91 -17.60 -10.22
CA SER A 57 9.51 -18.94 -10.14
C SER A 57 10.35 -19.28 -11.37
N ALA A 58 9.87 -18.94 -12.55
CA ALA A 58 10.60 -19.18 -13.81
C ALA A 58 11.94 -18.44 -13.88
N GLU A 59 12.04 -17.27 -13.26
CA GLU A 59 13.27 -16.45 -13.24
C GLU A 59 14.23 -16.83 -12.09
N THR A 60 13.69 -17.28 -10.96
CA THR A 60 14.48 -17.51 -9.73
C THR A 60 14.77 -18.98 -9.46
N GLY A 61 13.99 -19.89 -10.06
CA GLY A 61 14.05 -21.32 -9.76
C GLY A 61 13.43 -21.74 -8.44
N VAL A 62 12.84 -20.79 -7.68
CA VAL A 62 12.14 -21.06 -6.41
C VAL A 62 10.71 -21.49 -6.72
N ALA A 63 10.19 -22.51 -6.03
CA ALA A 63 8.81 -22.95 -6.24
C ALA A 63 7.79 -21.84 -5.86
N PRO A 64 6.69 -21.67 -6.62
CA PRO A 64 5.72 -20.60 -6.38
C PRO A 64 5.18 -20.56 -4.94
N GLU A 65 4.87 -21.71 -4.36
CA GLU A 65 4.42 -21.86 -2.99
C GLU A 65 5.47 -21.45 -1.94
N ASP A 66 6.75 -21.68 -2.25
CA ASP A 66 7.86 -21.28 -1.39
C ASP A 66 8.06 -19.75 -1.45
N ILE A 67 7.95 -19.15 -2.65
CA ILE A 67 8.00 -17.68 -2.79
C ILE A 67 6.91 -17.03 -1.94
N ARG A 68 5.67 -17.51 -2.10
CA ARG A 68 4.52 -16.96 -1.35
C ARG A 68 4.71 -17.12 0.16
N ARG A 69 5.21 -18.30 0.60
CA ARG A 69 5.50 -18.54 2.02
C ARG A 69 6.59 -17.60 2.52
N GLU A 70 7.70 -17.47 1.81
CA GLU A 70 8.80 -16.57 2.19
C GLU A 70 8.37 -15.11 2.24
N TRP A 71 7.51 -14.68 1.31
CA TRP A 71 6.94 -13.34 1.35
C TRP A 71 6.09 -13.13 2.60
N MET A 72 5.25 -14.12 2.93
CA MET A 72 4.42 -14.05 4.15
C MET A 72 5.26 -14.03 5.42
N GLU A 73 6.38 -14.75 5.47
CA GLU A 73 7.34 -14.75 6.58
C GLU A 73 8.07 -13.40 6.74
N LEU A 74 8.24 -12.64 5.64
CA LEU A 74 8.86 -11.31 5.67
C LEU A 74 7.90 -10.22 6.15
N VAL A 75 6.61 -10.51 6.21
CA VAL A 75 5.62 -9.50 6.65
C VAL A 75 5.95 -9.05 8.08
N THR A 76 6.20 -7.77 8.22
CA THR A 76 6.43 -7.12 9.51
C THR A 76 5.58 -5.87 9.62
N ILE A 77 4.85 -5.73 10.72
CA ILE A 77 3.91 -4.64 10.95
C ILE A 77 4.56 -3.51 11.73
N ASN A 78 4.34 -2.28 11.29
CA ASN A 78 4.73 -1.06 11.99
C ASN A 78 3.72 -0.74 13.11
N GLU A 79 3.92 -1.33 14.27
CA GLU A 79 3.03 -1.17 15.41
C GLU A 79 2.83 0.30 15.85
N LYS A 80 3.82 1.16 15.61
CA LYS A 80 3.70 2.60 15.92
C LYS A 80 2.67 3.26 15.00
N THR A 81 2.69 2.94 13.69
CA THR A 81 1.67 3.42 12.75
C THR A 81 0.30 2.84 13.08
N VAL A 82 0.20 1.54 13.35
CA VAL A 82 -1.06 0.89 13.76
C VAL A 82 -1.67 1.58 14.97
N ASN A 83 -0.88 1.82 16.01
CA ASN A 83 -1.35 2.50 17.22
C ASN A 83 -1.76 3.96 16.96
N PHE A 84 -1.11 4.62 16.01
CA PHE A 84 -1.51 5.96 15.60
C PHE A 84 -2.85 5.94 14.83
N ILE A 85 -3.03 5.02 13.89
CA ILE A 85 -4.30 4.85 13.16
C ILE A 85 -5.47 4.59 14.12
N LYS A 86 -5.27 3.74 15.14
CA LYS A 86 -6.29 3.52 16.19
C LYS A 86 -6.72 4.80 16.91
N LYS A 87 -5.83 5.78 17.05
CA LYS A 87 -6.18 7.10 17.62
C LYS A 87 -6.93 7.95 16.61
N VAL A 88 -6.44 8.02 15.38
CA VAL A 88 -7.05 8.78 14.27
C VAL A 88 -8.49 8.33 14.02
N LYS A 89 -8.72 7.01 13.96
CA LYS A 89 -10.04 6.41 13.69
C LYS A 89 -11.11 6.77 14.71
N LYS A 90 -10.75 7.24 15.91
CA LYS A 90 -11.72 7.73 16.89
C LYS A 90 -12.43 9.01 16.47
N SER A 91 -11.84 9.77 15.54
CA SER A 91 -12.31 11.10 15.15
C SER A 91 -12.50 11.24 13.63
N TYR A 92 -11.85 10.41 12.84
CA TYR A 92 -11.86 10.52 11.38
C TYR A 92 -12.04 9.15 10.73
N PRO A 93 -12.83 9.04 9.64
CA PRO A 93 -12.83 7.87 8.77
C PRO A 93 -11.43 7.61 8.20
N VAL A 94 -11.05 6.35 8.17
CA VAL A 94 -9.74 5.89 7.69
C VAL A 94 -9.93 4.84 6.62
N TYR A 95 -9.27 5.02 5.48
CA TYR A 95 -9.32 4.09 4.35
C TYR A 95 -7.92 3.62 3.99
N LEU A 96 -7.83 2.38 3.52
CA LEU A 96 -6.59 1.82 2.99
C LEU A 96 -6.63 1.85 1.45
N LEU A 97 -5.58 2.41 0.84
CA LEU A 97 -5.37 2.46 -0.60
C LEU A 97 -4.03 1.82 -0.94
N SER A 98 -4.01 0.56 -1.38
CA SER A 98 -2.77 -0.18 -1.57
C SER A 98 -2.62 -0.76 -2.98
N ASN A 99 -1.41 -0.63 -3.55
CA ASN A 99 -1.01 -1.44 -4.69
C ASN A 99 -0.59 -2.81 -4.14
N ALA A 100 -1.37 -3.84 -4.46
CA ALA A 100 -1.15 -5.18 -3.93
C ALA A 100 -1.96 -6.24 -4.66
N LEU A 101 -1.51 -7.49 -4.51
CA LEU A 101 -2.34 -8.68 -4.75
C LEU A 101 -3.43 -8.78 -3.69
N SER A 102 -4.67 -8.98 -4.11
CA SER A 102 -5.82 -9.00 -3.21
C SER A 102 -5.70 -10.08 -2.13
N ASP A 103 -5.53 -11.33 -2.54
CA ASP A 103 -5.54 -12.46 -1.60
C ASP A 103 -4.38 -12.37 -0.60
N PHE A 104 -3.21 -11.94 -1.06
CA PHE A 104 -2.04 -11.76 -0.22
C PHE A 104 -2.25 -10.66 0.84
N LEU A 105 -2.71 -9.47 0.42
CA LEU A 105 -2.94 -8.36 1.36
C LEU A 105 -4.08 -8.66 2.33
N ARG A 106 -5.17 -9.28 1.84
CA ARG A 106 -6.30 -9.67 2.70
C ARG A 106 -5.89 -10.67 3.77
N GLU A 107 -5.04 -11.65 3.44
CA GLU A 107 -4.48 -12.59 4.41
C GLU A 107 -3.61 -11.88 5.46
N ILE A 108 -2.78 -10.89 5.06
CA ILE A 108 -2.00 -10.07 6.00
C ILE A 108 -2.92 -9.33 6.97
N LEU A 109 -3.95 -8.67 6.45
CA LEU A 109 -4.91 -7.89 7.26
C LEU A 109 -5.64 -8.79 8.27
N GLU A 110 -6.03 -10.00 7.87
CA GLU A 110 -6.70 -10.96 8.74
C GLU A 110 -5.77 -11.50 9.81
N LYS A 111 -4.60 -12.03 9.44
CA LYS A 111 -3.63 -12.61 10.39
C LYS A 111 -3.17 -11.63 11.45
N ASN A 112 -3.10 -10.35 11.12
CA ASN A 112 -2.65 -9.30 12.04
C ASN A 112 -3.81 -8.52 12.69
N ASN A 113 -5.06 -8.91 12.48
CA ASN A 113 -6.26 -8.24 13.01
C ASN A 113 -6.34 -6.75 12.65
N LEU A 114 -6.00 -6.39 11.40
CA LEU A 114 -5.90 -5.00 10.95
C LEU A 114 -7.17 -4.47 10.27
N TYR A 115 -8.12 -5.32 9.87
CA TYR A 115 -9.36 -4.86 9.22
C TYR A 115 -10.11 -3.78 10.01
N GLY A 116 -10.14 -3.92 11.35
CA GLY A 116 -10.79 -2.95 12.21
C GLY A 116 -10.18 -1.54 12.20
N LEU A 117 -9.02 -1.34 11.57
CA LEU A 117 -8.38 -0.04 11.41
C LEU A 117 -9.03 0.81 10.32
N PHE A 118 -9.72 0.19 9.37
CA PHE A 118 -10.22 0.86 8.18
C PHE A 118 -11.74 0.83 8.12
N ASP A 119 -12.34 1.83 7.51
CA ASP A 119 -13.75 1.85 7.17
C ASP A 119 -13.96 1.07 5.87
N GLU A 120 -12.99 1.15 4.95
CA GLU A 120 -12.94 0.30 3.75
C GLU A 120 -11.48 0.15 3.28
N VAL A 121 -11.23 -0.91 2.46
CA VAL A 121 -9.93 -1.27 1.92
C VAL A 121 -10.04 -1.32 0.39
N TYR A 122 -9.23 -0.51 -0.28
CA TYR A 122 -9.14 -0.43 -1.74
C TYR A 122 -7.82 -1.03 -2.19
N ILE A 123 -7.91 -2.14 -2.91
CA ILE A 123 -6.75 -2.89 -3.42
C ILE A 123 -6.71 -2.76 -4.93
N SER A 124 -5.56 -2.38 -5.47
CA SER A 124 -5.38 -2.10 -6.89
C SER A 124 -5.76 -3.27 -7.80
N SER A 125 -5.40 -4.50 -7.44
CA SER A 125 -5.71 -5.69 -8.24
C SER A 125 -7.22 -5.99 -8.33
N GLU A 126 -8.03 -5.55 -7.36
CA GLU A 126 -9.50 -5.70 -7.39
C GLU A 126 -10.17 -4.63 -8.25
N ILE A 127 -9.56 -3.46 -8.32
CA ILE A 127 -10.11 -2.30 -9.03
C ILE A 127 -9.60 -2.25 -10.47
N HIS A 128 -8.48 -2.94 -10.76
CA HIS A 128 -7.73 -2.90 -12.02
C HIS A 128 -7.20 -1.49 -12.35
N LEU A 129 -6.99 -0.68 -11.33
CA LEU A 129 -6.36 0.62 -11.34
C LEU A 129 -5.33 0.66 -10.22
N ALA A 130 -4.23 1.38 -10.38
CA ALA A 130 -3.15 1.40 -9.38
C ALA A 130 -2.56 2.80 -9.22
N LYS A 131 -2.05 3.11 -8.04
CA LYS A 131 -1.19 4.27 -7.83
C LYS A 131 0.06 4.14 -8.72
N PRO A 132 0.59 5.20 -9.33
CA PRO A 132 0.24 6.62 -9.16
C PRO A 132 -0.82 7.15 -10.13
N ASP A 133 -1.51 6.29 -10.89
CA ASP A 133 -2.45 6.72 -11.92
C ASP A 133 -3.60 7.54 -11.28
N PRO A 134 -3.92 8.74 -11.80
CA PRO A 134 -4.98 9.60 -11.25
C PRO A 134 -6.33 8.88 -11.12
N GLU A 135 -6.66 8.04 -12.08
CA GLU A 135 -7.91 7.30 -12.16
C GLU A 135 -8.14 6.39 -10.94
N PHE A 136 -7.07 5.85 -10.33
CA PHE A 136 -7.17 5.06 -9.10
C PHE A 136 -7.70 5.92 -7.94
N PHE A 137 -7.14 7.10 -7.78
CA PHE A 137 -7.55 8.02 -6.70
C PHE A 137 -8.96 8.56 -6.94
N GLU A 138 -9.29 8.92 -8.17
CA GLU A 138 -10.64 9.39 -8.55
C GLU A 138 -11.70 8.33 -8.27
N GLU A 139 -11.44 7.06 -8.64
CA GLU A 139 -12.36 5.96 -8.35
C GLU A 139 -12.50 5.71 -6.83
N CYS A 140 -11.40 5.75 -6.07
CA CYS A 140 -11.47 5.61 -4.62
C CYS A 140 -12.28 6.76 -3.98
N LEU A 141 -12.01 8.02 -4.33
CA LEU A 141 -12.76 9.18 -3.84
C LEU A 141 -14.24 9.07 -4.14
N LYS A 142 -14.60 8.66 -5.35
CA LYS A 142 -15.98 8.43 -5.77
C LYS A 142 -16.67 7.36 -4.92
N ARG A 143 -16.01 6.24 -4.65
CA ARG A 143 -16.55 5.16 -3.80
C ARG A 143 -16.73 5.61 -2.36
N ILE A 144 -15.76 6.36 -1.82
CA ILE A 144 -15.83 6.94 -0.48
C ILE A 144 -16.93 8.01 -0.39
N GLY A 145 -17.19 8.72 -1.49
CA GLY A 145 -18.19 9.79 -1.53
C GLY A 145 -17.69 11.10 -0.94
N VAL A 146 -16.40 11.44 -1.18
CA VAL A 146 -15.75 12.65 -0.65
C VAL A 146 -15.01 13.42 -1.75
N GLU A 147 -14.86 14.73 -1.52
CA GLU A 147 -14.06 15.58 -2.40
C GLU A 147 -12.56 15.43 -2.08
N ALA A 148 -11.72 15.51 -3.11
CA ALA A 148 -10.26 15.40 -2.96
C ALA A 148 -9.70 16.36 -1.90
N GLY A 149 -10.17 17.61 -1.91
CA GLY A 149 -9.75 18.65 -0.96
C GLY A 149 -10.08 18.36 0.52
N GLU A 150 -10.90 17.34 0.81
CA GLU A 150 -11.24 16.91 2.17
C GLU A 150 -10.33 15.78 2.67
N THR A 151 -9.45 15.26 1.84
CA THR A 151 -8.63 14.08 2.13
C THR A 151 -7.16 14.41 2.29
N VAL A 152 -6.46 13.55 3.03
CA VAL A 152 -4.98 13.51 3.11
C VAL A 152 -4.54 12.06 2.87
N MET A 153 -3.63 11.85 1.91
CA MET A 153 -2.99 10.57 1.63
C MET A 153 -1.62 10.49 2.30
N ILE A 154 -1.39 9.40 3.01
CA ILE A 154 -0.10 9.05 3.63
C ILE A 154 0.49 7.87 2.84
N ASP A 155 1.68 8.08 2.25
CA ASP A 155 2.36 7.08 1.41
C ASP A 155 3.88 7.34 1.47
N ASP A 156 4.70 6.31 1.38
CA ASP A 156 6.17 6.44 1.37
C ASP A 156 6.72 6.71 -0.04
N ASN A 157 5.92 6.43 -1.08
CA ASN A 157 6.33 6.58 -2.47
C ASN A 157 5.95 7.97 -3.02
N VAL A 158 6.95 8.78 -3.32
CA VAL A 158 6.76 10.15 -3.85
C VAL A 158 6.02 10.19 -5.18
N LYS A 159 6.06 9.12 -6.00
CA LYS A 159 5.30 9.04 -7.26
C LYS A 159 3.80 8.88 -6.97
N ASN A 160 3.44 8.02 -6.00
CA ASN A 160 2.07 7.86 -5.56
C ASN A 160 1.51 9.17 -5.01
N LEU A 161 2.29 9.87 -4.19
CA LEU A 161 1.90 11.18 -3.68
C LEU A 161 1.74 12.23 -4.78
N ALA A 162 2.56 12.16 -5.85
CA ALA A 162 2.39 13.05 -7.00
C ALA A 162 1.07 12.76 -7.74
N GLY A 163 0.72 11.47 -7.93
CA GLY A 163 -0.57 11.07 -8.48
C GLY A 163 -1.75 11.56 -7.63
N ALA A 164 -1.70 11.38 -6.31
CA ALA A 164 -2.72 11.87 -5.40
C ALA A 164 -2.90 13.41 -5.47
N ARG A 165 -1.78 14.15 -5.51
CA ARG A 165 -1.81 15.63 -5.66
C ARG A 165 -2.41 16.07 -6.98
N SER A 166 -2.22 15.32 -8.07
CA SER A 166 -2.75 15.70 -9.38
C SER A 166 -4.28 15.75 -9.43
N VAL A 167 -4.95 15.01 -8.54
CA VAL A 167 -6.41 15.02 -8.38
C VAL A 167 -6.88 15.91 -7.23
N GLY A 168 -5.97 16.64 -6.56
CA GLY A 168 -6.31 17.58 -5.50
C GLY A 168 -6.32 17.03 -4.08
N ILE A 169 -5.82 15.80 -3.86
CA ILE A 169 -5.62 15.22 -2.53
C ILE A 169 -4.38 15.84 -1.89
N ASP A 170 -4.47 16.29 -0.64
CA ASP A 170 -3.28 16.67 0.13
C ASP A 170 -2.49 15.42 0.55
N THR A 171 -1.18 15.57 0.71
CA THR A 171 -0.32 14.42 0.92
C THR A 171 0.67 14.62 2.06
N ILE A 172 0.98 13.54 2.76
CA ILE A 172 2.08 13.46 3.72
C ILE A 172 3.03 12.36 3.26
N HIS A 173 4.30 12.71 3.05
CA HIS A 173 5.33 11.74 2.73
C HIS A 173 5.73 11.01 4.02
N PHE A 174 5.48 9.72 4.05
CA PHE A 174 5.88 8.87 5.17
C PHE A 174 7.37 8.52 5.03
N THR A 175 8.21 9.05 5.90
CA THR A 175 9.63 8.70 6.01
C THR A 175 9.94 8.00 7.33
N ASP A 176 9.26 8.42 8.38
CA ASP A 176 9.31 7.84 9.72
C ASP A 176 8.09 8.26 10.53
N ASN A 177 7.84 7.55 11.63
CA ASN A 177 6.67 7.78 12.47
C ASN A 177 6.60 9.18 13.10
N GLU A 178 7.74 9.78 13.45
CA GLU A 178 7.74 11.07 14.14
C GLU A 178 7.46 12.23 13.18
N SER A 179 8.11 12.21 12.01
CA SER A 179 7.92 13.21 10.96
C SER A 179 6.50 13.18 10.42
N PHE A 180 5.97 12.00 10.12
CA PHE A 180 4.60 11.80 9.71
C PHE A 180 3.60 12.37 10.72
N GLN A 181 3.72 12.03 12.01
CA GLN A 181 2.78 12.51 13.04
C GLN A 181 2.83 14.03 13.23
N ARG A 182 4.03 14.65 13.12
CA ARG A 182 4.15 16.12 13.14
C ARG A 182 3.44 16.77 11.97
N GLU A 183 3.53 16.19 10.76
CA GLU A 183 2.83 16.73 9.59
C GLU A 183 1.34 16.49 9.68
N PHE A 184 0.92 15.31 10.12
CA PHE A 184 -0.49 14.98 10.33
C PHE A 184 -1.19 15.97 11.25
N LYS A 185 -0.52 16.37 12.32
CA LYS A 185 -1.03 17.37 13.26
C LYS A 185 -1.38 18.71 12.61
N LYS A 186 -0.69 19.13 11.54
CA LYS A 186 -1.00 20.37 10.83
C LYS A 186 -2.37 20.32 10.13
N TYR A 187 -2.80 19.14 9.69
CA TYR A 187 -4.07 18.93 9.00
C TYR A 187 -5.24 18.68 9.95
N TYR A 188 -5.01 17.91 11.01
CA TYR A 188 -6.06 17.37 11.87
C TYR A 188 -6.02 17.88 13.33
N GLY A 189 -4.95 18.54 13.75
CA GLY A 189 -4.82 19.11 15.10
C GLY A 189 -4.54 18.11 16.24
N ILE A 190 -4.34 16.81 15.90
CA ILE A 190 -4.13 15.72 16.86
C ILE A 190 -2.78 15.07 16.72
#